data_8573343ad2bb0150e4c995e75aa35276
#
_entry.id   8573343ad2bb0150e4c995e75aa35276
#
_cell.length_a   1.000
_cell.length_b   1.000
_cell.length_c   1.000
_cell.angle_alpha   90.00
_cell.angle_beta   90.00
_cell.angle_gamma   90.00
#
_symmetry.space_group_name_H-M   'P 1'
#
loop_
_entity.id
_entity.type
_entity.pdbx_description
1 polymer ?
#
loop_
_entity_poly.entity_id
_entity_poly.type
_entity_poly.pdbx_seq_one_letter_code
_entity_poly.pdbx_strand_id
1 'polypeptide(L)'
;PWVDLMAVIRLQRGNICEHCGKPIVKKYDAIGHHKIELTEENVEDANIALNPDNIMLVHHRCHNIIHNKLGINAKQVYLVYGSPCSGKTTYVKENMNAGDLIIDMDNIWQCISGQDRYSKPNRLKGVAFMVRDNLIDAVRVRRGNWLNAYIIGGYPLISERERLIKSLNAREIFIDTPKEDCVINLHNNPENRDISQWENFIFDWWEKFLPSPTSAENY
;
A
#
# COMPACT_ATOMS: atom_id res chain seq x y z
N PRO A 1 39.19 -14.51 7.71
CA PRO A 1 38.72 -14.92 6.36
C PRO A 1 37.63 -14.02 5.81
N TRP A 2 36.50 -13.81 6.57
CA TRP A 2 35.37 -12.99 6.08
C TRP A 2 35.74 -11.52 5.83
N VAL A 3 36.48 -10.89 6.74
CA VAL A 3 36.88 -9.48 6.63
C VAL A 3 37.78 -9.26 5.40
N ASP A 4 38.69 -10.21 5.14
CA ASP A 4 39.61 -10.13 4.03
C ASP A 4 38.87 -10.36 2.69
N LEU A 5 37.95 -11.33 2.67
CA LEU A 5 37.08 -11.58 1.52
C LEU A 5 36.25 -10.35 1.18
N MET A 6 35.63 -9.70 2.15
CA MET A 6 34.85 -8.50 1.94
C MET A 6 35.72 -7.30 1.44
N ALA A 7 36.97 -7.21 1.87
CA ALA A 7 37.90 -6.21 1.36
C ALA A 7 38.19 -6.42 -0.12
N VAL A 8 38.41 -7.67 -0.53
CA VAL A 8 38.64 -8.05 -1.93
C VAL A 8 37.42 -7.78 -2.80
N ILE A 9 36.24 -8.22 -2.34
CA ILE A 9 34.95 -8.02 -3.05
C ILE A 9 34.72 -6.52 -3.29
N ARG A 10 34.94 -5.67 -2.29
CA ARG A 10 34.78 -4.21 -2.42
C ARG A 10 35.72 -3.60 -3.46
N LEU A 11 36.98 -4.04 -3.51
CA LEU A 11 37.93 -3.59 -4.50
C LEU A 11 37.54 -4.02 -5.91
N GLN A 12 37.18 -5.30 -6.08
CA GLN A 12 36.83 -5.85 -7.38
C GLN A 12 35.54 -5.24 -7.96
N ARG A 13 34.57 -4.90 -7.12
CA ARG A 13 33.24 -4.40 -7.54
C ARG A 13 33.10 -2.87 -7.41
N GLY A 14 34.20 -2.14 -7.20
CA GLY A 14 34.23 -0.67 -7.22
C GLY A 14 33.40 0.01 -6.15
N ASN A 15 33.07 -0.66 -5.03
CA ASN A 15 32.18 -0.14 -3.98
C ASN A 15 30.80 0.30 -4.50
N ILE A 16 30.26 -0.38 -5.49
CA ILE A 16 28.91 -0.13 -6.02
C ILE A 16 27.93 -1.16 -5.43
N CYS A 17 26.79 -0.69 -4.96
CA CYS A 17 25.72 -1.55 -4.47
C CYS A 17 25.05 -2.30 -5.62
N GLU A 18 25.14 -3.62 -5.63
CA GLU A 18 24.58 -4.46 -6.70
C GLU A 18 23.03 -4.48 -6.71
N HIS A 19 22.38 -4.06 -5.61
CA HIS A 19 20.93 -3.95 -5.55
C HIS A 19 20.37 -2.64 -6.13
N CYS A 20 20.98 -1.49 -5.82
CA CYS A 20 20.45 -0.18 -6.22
C CYS A 20 21.35 0.61 -7.19
N GLY A 21 22.51 0.06 -7.56
CA GLY A 21 23.46 0.68 -8.49
C GLY A 21 24.20 1.93 -7.98
N LYS A 22 23.98 2.33 -6.72
CA LYS A 22 24.58 3.53 -6.14
C LYS A 22 25.90 3.24 -5.43
N PRO A 23 26.87 4.20 -5.38
CA PRO A 23 28.13 4.04 -4.66
C PRO A 23 27.93 3.85 -3.15
N ILE A 24 28.70 2.92 -2.56
CA ILE A 24 28.78 2.72 -1.11
C ILE A 24 29.94 3.54 -0.58
N VAL A 25 29.65 4.70 -0.02
CA VAL A 25 30.68 5.66 0.40
C VAL A 25 31.29 5.27 1.75
N LYS A 26 30.47 4.77 2.67
CA LYS A 26 30.92 4.49 4.05
C LYS A 26 31.21 3.01 4.23
N LYS A 27 32.39 2.69 4.79
CA LYS A 27 32.83 1.30 4.97
C LYS A 27 31.86 0.45 5.78
N TYR A 28 31.23 1.02 6.79
CA TYR A 28 30.28 0.32 7.65
C TYR A 28 28.90 0.07 6.98
N ASP A 29 28.64 0.75 5.86
CA ASP A 29 27.40 0.57 5.07
C ASP A 29 27.54 -0.52 4.00
N ALA A 30 28.75 -1.08 3.82
CA ALA A 30 29.04 -2.15 2.87
C ALA A 30 28.78 -3.52 3.51
N ILE A 31 27.71 -4.17 3.11
CA ILE A 31 27.30 -5.50 3.59
C ILE A 31 27.45 -6.53 2.49
N GLY A 32 28.00 -7.70 2.83
CA GLY A 32 27.96 -8.89 1.99
C GLY A 32 26.66 -9.64 2.23
N HIS A 33 25.82 -9.73 1.20
CA HIS A 33 24.59 -10.51 1.22
C HIS A 33 24.79 -11.83 0.49
N HIS A 34 24.53 -12.97 1.15
CA HIS A 34 24.58 -14.28 0.52
C HIS A 34 23.34 -14.50 -0.35
N LYS A 35 23.53 -14.85 -1.63
CA LYS A 35 22.45 -15.21 -2.58
C LYS A 35 21.80 -16.53 -2.17
N ILE A 36 22.63 -17.52 -1.79
CA ILE A 36 22.19 -18.75 -1.13
C ILE A 36 22.26 -18.46 0.36
N GLU A 37 21.12 -18.42 1.03
CA GLU A 37 21.02 -18.12 2.45
C GLU A 37 21.82 -19.12 3.29
N LEU A 38 22.57 -18.61 4.28
CA LEU A 38 23.29 -19.46 5.22
C LEU A 38 22.31 -20.06 6.23
N THR A 39 22.40 -21.38 6.37
CA THR A 39 21.67 -22.19 7.36
C THR A 39 22.65 -22.87 8.30
N GLU A 40 22.17 -23.48 9.37
CA GLU A 40 23.01 -24.30 10.27
C GLU A 40 23.71 -25.47 9.53
N GLU A 41 23.11 -25.94 8.45
CA GLU A 41 23.61 -27.05 7.66
C GLU A 41 24.74 -26.65 6.68
N ASN A 42 24.75 -25.41 6.19
CA ASN A 42 25.67 -24.98 5.13
C ASN A 42 26.65 -23.87 5.53
N VAL A 43 26.54 -23.32 6.74
CA VAL A 43 27.38 -22.20 7.20
C VAL A 43 28.86 -22.57 7.30
N GLU A 44 29.19 -23.86 7.50
CA GLU A 44 30.56 -24.38 7.54
C GLU A 44 31.13 -24.71 6.16
N ASP A 45 30.28 -24.75 5.12
CA ASP A 45 30.75 -24.98 3.76
C ASP A 45 31.38 -23.71 3.17
N ALA A 46 32.70 -23.70 3.06
CA ALA A 46 33.45 -22.56 2.50
C ALA A 46 33.07 -22.25 1.04
N ASN A 47 32.59 -23.23 0.27
CA ASN A 47 32.11 -23.01 -1.10
C ASN A 47 30.79 -22.24 -1.15
N ILE A 48 30.08 -22.16 -0.04
CA ILE A 48 28.84 -21.37 0.11
C ILE A 48 29.13 -20.11 0.90
N ALA A 49 29.69 -20.24 2.11
CA ALA A 49 29.85 -19.15 3.05
C ALA A 49 30.94 -18.14 2.66
N LEU A 50 32.01 -18.59 1.98
CA LEU A 50 33.15 -17.75 1.57
C LEU A 50 33.31 -17.64 0.06
N ASN A 51 32.33 -18.05 -0.72
CA ASN A 51 32.33 -17.96 -2.16
C ASN A 51 31.99 -16.53 -2.63
N PRO A 52 32.91 -15.80 -3.29
CA PRO A 52 32.65 -14.45 -3.80
C PRO A 52 31.44 -14.38 -4.73
N ASP A 53 31.19 -15.43 -5.54
CA ASP A 53 30.08 -15.44 -6.49
C ASP A 53 28.73 -15.61 -5.80
N ASN A 54 28.72 -16.17 -4.57
CA ASN A 54 27.53 -16.26 -3.72
C ASN A 54 27.27 -14.98 -2.91
N ILE A 55 28.16 -13.99 -2.96
CA ILE A 55 28.04 -12.76 -2.16
C ILE A 55 27.73 -11.57 -3.05
N MET A 56 26.69 -10.82 -2.74
CA MET A 56 26.38 -9.51 -3.31
C MET A 56 26.88 -8.40 -2.38
N LEU A 57 27.55 -7.40 -2.95
CA LEU A 57 27.92 -6.20 -2.21
C LEU A 57 26.76 -5.21 -2.20
N VAL A 58 26.20 -4.93 -1.04
CA VAL A 58 25.02 -4.07 -0.91
C VAL A 58 25.14 -3.07 0.24
N HIS A 59 24.37 -1.97 0.18
CA HIS A 59 24.21 -1.10 1.36
C HIS A 59 23.51 -1.85 2.49
N HIS A 60 23.78 -1.49 3.73
CA HIS A 60 23.04 -2.01 4.89
C HIS A 60 21.52 -1.90 4.72
N ARG A 61 21.03 -0.75 4.23
CA ARG A 61 19.61 -0.56 3.91
C ARG A 61 19.11 -1.53 2.83
N CYS A 62 19.89 -1.72 1.76
CA CYS A 62 19.52 -2.63 0.67
C CYS A 62 19.52 -4.11 1.15
N HIS A 63 20.47 -4.49 2.00
CA HIS A 63 20.51 -5.80 2.64
C HIS A 63 19.24 -6.07 3.46
N ASN A 64 18.78 -5.08 4.25
CA ASN A 64 17.54 -5.18 5.00
C ASN A 64 16.31 -5.26 4.10
N ILE A 65 16.32 -4.60 2.95
CA ILE A 65 15.26 -4.73 1.92
C ILE A 65 15.23 -6.15 1.36
N ILE A 66 16.39 -6.70 0.96
CA ILE A 66 16.50 -8.05 0.39
C ILE A 66 16.00 -9.11 1.39
N HIS A 67 16.41 -9.00 2.65
CA HIS A 67 15.97 -9.91 3.71
C HIS A 67 14.58 -9.60 4.28
N ASN A 68 13.92 -8.58 3.77
CA ASN A 68 12.62 -8.14 4.30
C ASN A 68 12.64 -7.80 5.81
N LYS A 69 13.84 -7.61 6.41
CA LYS A 69 14.03 -7.39 7.85
C LYS A 69 13.45 -6.09 8.37
N LEU A 70 13.22 -5.12 7.47
CA LEU A 70 12.58 -3.84 7.80
C LEU A 70 11.07 -3.85 7.56
N GLY A 71 10.50 -5.01 7.20
CA GLY A 71 9.13 -5.04 6.72
C GLY A 71 8.94 -4.10 5.52
N ILE A 72 10.03 -3.79 4.80
CA ILE A 72 10.00 -3.08 3.53
C ILE A 72 9.83 -4.13 2.41
N ASN A 73 8.83 -4.95 2.46
CA ASN A 73 7.96 -5.15 1.32
C ASN A 73 7.56 -3.74 0.95
N ALA A 74 7.90 -3.32 -0.27
CA ALA A 74 7.65 -1.94 -0.67
C ALA A 74 6.20 -1.64 -0.31
N LYS A 75 6.00 -0.81 0.75
CA LYS A 75 4.68 -0.52 1.30
C LYS A 75 3.76 -0.18 0.15
N GLN A 76 2.81 -1.04 -0.13
CA GLN A 76 1.88 -0.85 -1.23
C GLN A 76 0.73 0.05 -0.78
N VAL A 77 0.30 0.93 -1.65
CA VAL A 77 -0.88 1.76 -1.42
C VAL A 77 -1.88 1.45 -2.53
N TYR A 78 -3.11 1.22 -2.14
CA TYR A 78 -4.21 0.94 -3.04
C TYR A 78 -5.28 2.01 -2.89
N LEU A 79 -5.70 2.59 -4.01
CA LEU A 79 -6.88 3.44 -4.10
C LEU A 79 -8.04 2.57 -4.57
N VAL A 80 -8.91 2.18 -3.63
CA VAL A 80 -10.09 1.33 -3.90
C VAL A 80 -11.29 2.22 -4.09
N TYR A 81 -11.80 2.28 -5.32
CA TYR A 81 -12.88 3.22 -5.67
C TYR A 81 -14.01 2.54 -6.43
N GLY A 82 -15.15 3.19 -6.45
CA GLY A 82 -16.38 2.73 -7.10
C GLY A 82 -17.62 3.38 -6.50
N SER A 83 -18.77 3.08 -7.08
CA SER A 83 -20.07 3.57 -6.65
C SER A 83 -20.35 3.28 -5.16
N PRO A 84 -21.15 4.09 -4.45
CA PRO A 84 -21.74 3.64 -3.20
C PRO A 84 -22.37 2.26 -3.36
N CYS A 85 -22.29 1.42 -2.34
CA CYS A 85 -22.81 0.04 -2.32
C CYS A 85 -22.20 -0.92 -3.35
N SER A 86 -21.07 -0.59 -4.00
CA SER A 86 -20.39 -1.47 -4.95
C SER A 86 -19.59 -2.63 -4.31
N GLY A 87 -19.49 -2.73 -2.99
CA GLY A 87 -18.72 -3.79 -2.33
C GLY A 87 -17.27 -3.47 -2.00
N LYS A 88 -16.79 -2.22 -2.15
CA LYS A 88 -15.41 -1.81 -1.86
C LYS A 88 -14.87 -2.28 -0.52
N THR A 89 -15.64 -2.08 0.54
CA THR A 89 -15.22 -2.46 1.90
C THR A 89 -15.14 -3.98 2.04
N THR A 90 -16.05 -4.73 1.39
CA THR A 90 -16.01 -6.19 1.33
C THR A 90 -14.75 -6.66 0.64
N TYR A 91 -14.47 -6.13 -0.55
CA TYR A 91 -13.24 -6.43 -1.30
C TYR A 91 -11.99 -6.22 -0.43
N VAL A 92 -11.89 -5.08 0.26
CA VAL A 92 -10.71 -4.80 1.11
C VAL A 92 -10.63 -5.78 2.28
N LYS A 93 -11.74 -6.11 2.95
CA LYS A 93 -11.75 -7.08 4.06
C LYS A 93 -11.31 -8.48 3.64
N GLU A 94 -11.63 -8.89 2.41
CA GLU A 94 -11.25 -10.19 1.86
C GLU A 94 -9.78 -10.25 1.40
N ASN A 95 -9.19 -9.11 1.07
CA ASN A 95 -7.84 -9.03 0.50
C ASN A 95 -6.78 -8.46 1.46
N MET A 96 -7.19 -7.91 2.60
CA MET A 96 -6.26 -7.34 3.59
C MET A 96 -5.70 -8.42 4.52
N ASN A 97 -4.51 -8.16 5.05
CA ASN A 97 -3.90 -8.95 6.10
C ASN A 97 -3.96 -8.23 7.46
N ALA A 98 -3.74 -8.97 8.54
CA ALA A 98 -3.63 -8.37 9.86
C ALA A 98 -2.45 -7.36 9.88
N GLY A 99 -2.75 -6.12 10.31
CA GLY A 99 -1.76 -5.03 10.36
C GLY A 99 -1.72 -4.14 9.11
N ASP A 100 -2.52 -4.42 8.08
CA ASP A 100 -2.72 -3.51 6.97
C ASP A 100 -3.56 -2.29 7.40
N LEU A 101 -3.32 -1.14 6.78
CA LEU A 101 -3.97 0.12 7.09
C LEU A 101 -5.18 0.35 6.20
N ILE A 102 -6.33 0.67 6.81
CA ILE A 102 -7.55 1.07 6.07
C ILE A 102 -7.84 2.54 6.36
N ILE A 103 -8.03 3.32 5.29
CA ILE A 103 -8.54 4.70 5.35
C ILE A 103 -9.89 4.72 4.66
N ASP A 104 -10.96 4.68 5.46
CA ASP A 104 -12.36 4.71 5.05
C ASP A 104 -13.07 5.81 5.84
N MET A 105 -13.71 6.75 5.15
CA MET A 105 -14.41 7.86 5.80
C MET A 105 -15.52 7.39 6.73
N ASP A 106 -16.22 6.31 6.41
CA ASP A 106 -17.31 5.81 7.26
C ASP A 106 -16.78 5.22 8.57
N ASN A 107 -15.60 4.57 8.53
CA ASN A 107 -14.89 4.10 9.74
C ASN A 107 -14.38 5.28 10.58
N ILE A 108 -13.87 6.33 9.94
CA ILE A 108 -13.41 7.55 10.63
C ILE A 108 -14.60 8.21 11.34
N TRP A 109 -15.74 8.36 10.65
CA TRP A 109 -16.94 8.91 11.26
C TRP A 109 -17.39 8.12 12.47
N GLN A 110 -17.45 6.79 12.35
CA GLN A 110 -17.80 5.91 13.45
C GLN A 110 -16.86 6.06 14.64
N CYS A 111 -15.54 6.10 14.37
CA CYS A 111 -14.51 6.23 15.39
C CYS A 111 -14.60 7.54 16.17
N ILE A 112 -14.79 8.69 15.49
CA ILE A 112 -14.78 10.00 16.15
C ILE A 112 -16.12 10.38 16.77
N SER A 113 -17.24 9.83 16.29
CA SER A 113 -18.59 10.16 16.78
C SER A 113 -19.08 9.20 17.86
N GLY A 114 -18.55 7.97 17.90
CA GLY A 114 -19.09 6.88 18.73
C GLY A 114 -20.51 6.44 18.33
N GLN A 115 -21.00 6.86 17.15
CA GLN A 115 -22.31 6.56 16.62
C GLN A 115 -22.26 5.50 15.52
N ASP A 116 -23.39 5.11 14.97
CA ASP A 116 -23.47 4.19 13.85
C ASP A 116 -22.67 4.68 12.64
N ARG A 117 -22.12 3.74 11.86
CA ARG A 117 -21.18 3.97 10.75
C ARG A 117 -21.61 5.06 9.77
N TYR A 118 -22.88 5.19 9.50
CA TYR A 118 -23.42 6.16 8.53
C TYR A 118 -23.98 7.42 9.16
N SER A 119 -23.89 7.56 10.48
CA SER A 119 -24.21 8.79 11.18
C SER A 119 -23.07 9.81 11.05
N LYS A 120 -23.35 10.94 10.42
CA LYS A 120 -22.34 11.98 10.09
C LYS A 120 -22.71 13.35 10.67
N PRO A 121 -22.57 13.54 12.00
CA PRO A 121 -22.90 14.82 12.63
C PRO A 121 -22.14 16.00 12.04
N ASN A 122 -22.82 16.99 11.50
CA ASN A 122 -22.21 18.13 10.82
C ASN A 122 -21.12 18.87 11.66
N ARG A 123 -21.31 18.89 12.98
CA ARG A 123 -20.34 19.54 13.90
C ARG A 123 -18.95 18.87 13.87
N LEU A 124 -18.87 17.61 13.52
CA LEU A 124 -17.61 16.85 13.47
C LEU A 124 -17.01 16.80 12.06
N LYS A 125 -17.66 17.39 11.05
CA LYS A 125 -17.22 17.31 9.65
C LYS A 125 -15.75 17.72 9.46
N GLY A 126 -15.35 18.87 10.03
CA GLY A 126 -13.97 19.34 9.94
C GLY A 126 -12.97 18.38 10.57
N VAL A 127 -13.32 17.80 11.73
CA VAL A 127 -12.47 16.81 12.43
C VAL A 127 -12.34 15.52 11.61
N ALA A 128 -13.44 15.03 11.03
CA ALA A 128 -13.40 13.81 10.19
C ALA A 128 -12.46 13.97 9.00
N PHE A 129 -12.53 15.10 8.29
CA PHE A 129 -11.63 15.39 7.18
C PHE A 129 -10.19 15.58 7.64
N MET A 130 -9.95 16.26 8.76
CA MET A 130 -8.61 16.41 9.33
C MET A 130 -7.98 15.06 9.68
N VAL A 131 -8.72 14.13 10.29
CA VAL A 131 -8.24 12.78 10.61
C VAL A 131 -7.88 12.03 9.33
N ARG A 132 -8.76 12.04 8.32
CA ARG A 132 -8.48 11.44 7.01
C ARG A 132 -7.19 12.01 6.41
N ASP A 133 -7.04 13.31 6.36
CA ASP A 133 -5.91 13.98 5.72
C ASP A 133 -4.60 13.65 6.45
N ASN A 134 -4.60 13.61 7.79
CA ASN A 134 -3.45 13.18 8.58
C ASN A 134 -3.07 11.71 8.31
N LEU A 135 -4.05 10.82 8.14
CA LEU A 135 -3.78 9.43 7.78
C LEU A 135 -3.20 9.32 6.35
N ILE A 136 -3.73 10.09 5.40
CA ILE A 136 -3.21 10.17 4.02
C ILE A 136 -1.77 10.71 4.04
N ASP A 137 -1.46 11.73 4.84
CA ASP A 137 -0.11 12.27 4.99
C ASP A 137 0.85 11.25 5.61
N ALA A 138 0.41 10.48 6.61
CA ALA A 138 1.20 9.39 7.17
C ALA A 138 1.50 8.30 6.12
N VAL A 139 0.53 7.97 5.25
CA VAL A 139 0.73 7.05 4.12
C VAL A 139 1.70 7.63 3.09
N ARG A 140 1.59 8.92 2.76
CA ARG A 140 2.48 9.60 1.81
C ARG A 140 3.94 9.49 2.22
N VAL A 141 4.25 9.68 3.51
CA VAL A 141 5.61 9.56 4.05
C VAL A 141 5.95 8.14 4.52
N ARG A 142 5.07 7.17 4.27
CA ARG A 142 5.26 5.75 4.65
C ARG A 142 5.47 5.55 6.18
N ARG A 143 4.85 6.39 7.02
CA ARG A 143 4.93 6.28 8.49
C ARG A 143 4.18 5.04 9.00
N GLY A 144 4.75 4.35 9.99
CA GLY A 144 4.17 3.14 10.61
C GLY A 144 4.71 1.83 10.02
N ASN A 145 4.27 0.69 10.54
CA ASN A 145 4.78 -0.65 10.20
C ASN A 145 3.81 -1.46 9.33
N TRP A 146 2.80 -0.81 8.74
CA TRP A 146 1.87 -1.45 7.81
C TRP A 146 2.60 -1.89 6.51
N LEU A 147 2.09 -2.92 5.86
CA LEU A 147 2.58 -3.40 4.56
C LEU A 147 1.72 -2.85 3.42
N ASN A 148 0.41 -2.96 3.53
CA ASN A 148 -0.54 -2.41 2.57
C ASN A 148 -1.37 -1.31 3.22
N ALA A 149 -1.70 -0.29 2.45
CA ALA A 149 -2.65 0.75 2.85
C ALA A 149 -3.75 0.86 1.80
N TYR A 150 -4.99 0.69 2.23
CA TYR A 150 -6.18 0.77 1.39
C TYR A 150 -6.91 2.07 1.65
N ILE A 151 -7.00 2.93 0.65
CA ILE A 151 -7.77 4.17 0.69
C ILE A 151 -9.08 3.92 -0.03
N ILE A 152 -10.18 3.90 0.71
CA ILE A 152 -11.50 3.55 0.20
C ILE A 152 -12.33 4.81 -0.01
N GLY A 153 -12.96 4.95 -1.18
CA GLY A 153 -13.85 6.07 -1.44
C GLY A 153 -14.61 5.98 -2.76
N GLY A 154 -15.44 6.97 -3.03
CA GLY A 154 -16.19 7.06 -4.29
C GLY A 154 -15.30 7.40 -5.47
N TYR A 155 -14.63 8.53 -5.40
CA TYR A 155 -13.68 9.08 -6.38
C TYR A 155 -14.17 8.98 -7.85
N PRO A 156 -15.33 9.53 -8.21
CA PRO A 156 -15.85 9.44 -9.58
C PRO A 156 -14.99 10.21 -10.58
N LEU A 157 -14.35 11.31 -10.15
CA LEU A 157 -13.57 12.18 -11.02
C LEU A 157 -12.15 11.64 -11.22
N ILE A 158 -11.73 11.54 -12.48
CA ILE A 158 -10.40 11.09 -12.87
C ILE A 158 -9.29 11.95 -12.25
N SER A 159 -9.48 13.28 -12.21
CA SER A 159 -8.49 14.22 -11.65
C SER A 159 -8.23 14.00 -10.15
N GLU A 160 -9.24 13.58 -9.39
CA GLU A 160 -9.07 13.23 -7.97
C GLU A 160 -8.28 11.94 -7.82
N ARG A 161 -8.57 10.91 -8.64
CA ARG A 161 -7.84 9.65 -8.62
C ARG A 161 -6.40 9.84 -9.02
N GLU A 162 -6.13 10.50 -10.15
CA GLU A 162 -4.76 10.76 -10.63
C GLU A 162 -3.92 11.52 -9.60
N ARG A 163 -4.50 12.53 -8.94
CA ARG A 163 -3.82 13.27 -7.89
C ARG A 163 -3.43 12.37 -6.71
N LEU A 164 -4.33 11.51 -6.25
CA LEU A 164 -4.05 10.57 -5.16
C LEU A 164 -3.05 9.51 -5.59
N ILE A 165 -3.24 8.89 -6.75
CA ILE A 165 -2.34 7.87 -7.32
C ILE A 165 -0.92 8.44 -7.42
N LYS A 166 -0.76 9.60 -8.03
CA LYS A 166 0.55 10.25 -8.20
C LYS A 166 1.20 10.63 -6.87
N SER A 167 0.43 11.26 -5.95
CA SER A 167 0.96 11.75 -4.67
C SER A 167 1.34 10.63 -3.70
N LEU A 168 0.70 9.47 -3.80
CA LEU A 168 0.87 8.33 -2.90
C LEU A 168 1.62 7.17 -3.56
N ASN A 169 1.94 7.25 -4.84
CA ASN A 169 2.40 6.12 -5.65
C ASN A 169 1.49 4.90 -5.43
N ALA A 170 0.18 5.12 -5.55
CA ALA A 170 -0.84 4.12 -5.32
C ALA A 170 -1.17 3.34 -6.59
N ARG A 171 -1.62 2.10 -6.41
CA ARG A 171 -2.29 1.32 -7.46
C ARG A 171 -3.78 1.53 -7.36
N GLU A 172 -4.45 1.75 -8.47
CA GLU A 172 -5.90 1.86 -8.48
C GLU A 172 -6.56 0.48 -8.55
N ILE A 173 -7.67 0.34 -7.84
CA ILE A 173 -8.55 -0.82 -7.87
C ILE A 173 -9.97 -0.29 -8.04
N PHE A 174 -10.52 -0.47 -9.23
CA PHE A 174 -11.90 -0.13 -9.52
C PHE A 174 -12.82 -1.30 -9.16
N ILE A 175 -13.82 -1.05 -8.33
CA ILE A 175 -14.87 -2.04 -8.04
C ILE A 175 -16.02 -1.76 -9.00
N ASP A 176 -15.98 -2.45 -10.13
CA ASP A 176 -16.92 -2.31 -11.24
C ASP A 176 -18.20 -3.12 -10.98
N THR A 177 -19.04 -2.58 -10.10
CA THR A 177 -20.37 -3.14 -9.84
C THR A 177 -21.40 -2.28 -10.55
N PRO A 178 -22.21 -2.85 -11.46
CA PRO A 178 -23.24 -2.11 -12.20
C PRO A 178 -24.13 -1.27 -11.28
N LYS A 179 -24.66 -0.16 -11.84
CA LYS A 179 -25.51 0.77 -11.08
C LYS A 179 -26.71 0.06 -10.44
N GLU A 180 -27.35 -0.80 -11.21
CA GLU A 180 -28.52 -1.58 -10.80
C GLU A 180 -28.18 -2.50 -9.62
N ASP A 181 -27.04 -3.17 -9.67
CA ASP A 181 -26.58 -4.05 -8.60
C ASP A 181 -26.21 -3.26 -7.34
N CYS A 182 -25.67 -2.04 -7.48
CA CYS A 182 -25.44 -1.15 -6.34
C CYS A 182 -26.73 -0.77 -5.62
N VAL A 183 -27.82 -0.52 -6.37
CA VAL A 183 -29.15 -0.26 -5.82
C VAL A 183 -29.71 -1.52 -5.12
N ILE A 184 -29.59 -2.68 -5.76
CA ILE A 184 -30.00 -3.97 -5.16
C ILE A 184 -29.23 -4.21 -3.85
N ASN A 185 -27.94 -3.98 -3.84
CA ASN A 185 -27.09 -4.13 -2.64
C ASN A 185 -27.52 -3.18 -1.51
N LEU A 186 -27.92 -1.95 -1.83
CA LEU A 186 -28.45 -0.99 -0.86
C LEU A 186 -29.74 -1.50 -0.22
N HIS A 187 -30.68 -2.00 -1.03
CA HIS A 187 -31.96 -2.52 -0.52
C HIS A 187 -31.81 -3.81 0.29
N ASN A 188 -30.88 -4.68 -0.11
CA ASN A 188 -30.61 -5.94 0.59
C ASN A 188 -29.90 -5.73 1.93
N ASN A 189 -29.14 -4.62 2.07
CA ASN A 189 -28.38 -4.31 3.29
C ASN A 189 -28.41 -2.81 3.61
N PRO A 190 -29.55 -2.28 4.09
CA PRO A 190 -29.71 -0.85 4.33
C PRO A 190 -28.86 -0.31 5.49
N GLU A 191 -28.55 -1.10 6.54
CA GLU A 191 -27.66 -0.72 7.66
C GLU A 191 -27.90 0.71 8.20
N ASN A 192 -29.09 1.10 8.55
CA ASN A 192 -29.43 2.47 9.00
C ASN A 192 -29.18 3.59 7.98
N ARG A 193 -29.11 3.29 6.69
CA ARG A 193 -29.03 4.28 5.60
C ARG A 193 -30.43 4.76 5.22
N ASP A 194 -30.57 6.03 4.91
CA ASP A 194 -31.72 6.56 4.19
C ASP A 194 -31.66 6.08 2.73
N ILE A 195 -32.50 5.12 2.38
CA ILE A 195 -32.48 4.47 1.06
C ILE A 195 -32.59 5.51 -0.06
N SER A 196 -33.54 6.42 0.03
CA SER A 196 -33.78 7.43 -1.01
C SER A 196 -32.56 8.36 -1.20
N GLN A 197 -31.92 8.76 -0.11
CA GLN A 197 -30.71 9.58 -0.16
C GLN A 197 -29.55 8.80 -0.77
N TRP A 198 -29.38 7.53 -0.43
CA TRP A 198 -28.28 6.70 -0.93
C TRP A 198 -28.47 6.29 -2.39
N GLU A 199 -29.69 6.10 -2.86
CA GLU A 199 -29.98 5.94 -4.30
C GLU A 199 -29.52 7.17 -5.08
N ASN A 200 -29.82 8.37 -4.59
CA ASN A 200 -29.35 9.60 -5.21
C ASN A 200 -27.81 9.66 -5.24
N PHE A 201 -27.13 9.24 -4.16
CA PHE A 201 -25.65 9.18 -4.18
C PHE A 201 -25.10 8.17 -5.20
N ILE A 202 -25.77 7.04 -5.43
CA ILE A 202 -25.41 6.09 -6.48
C ILE A 202 -25.60 6.72 -7.86
N PHE A 203 -26.74 7.36 -8.13
CA PHE A 203 -27.01 7.99 -9.42
C PHE A 203 -26.03 9.15 -9.70
N ASP A 204 -25.83 10.04 -8.75
CA ASP A 204 -24.87 11.14 -8.84
C ASP A 204 -23.43 10.66 -9.09
N TRP A 205 -23.07 9.53 -8.51
CA TRP A 205 -21.75 8.97 -8.74
C TRP A 205 -21.59 8.51 -10.19
N TRP A 206 -22.55 7.79 -10.73
CA TRP A 206 -22.52 7.30 -12.11
C TRP A 206 -22.59 8.43 -13.16
N GLU A 207 -23.28 9.52 -12.86
CA GLU A 207 -23.31 10.70 -13.73
C GLU A 207 -21.94 11.38 -13.82
N LYS A 208 -21.15 11.35 -12.73
CA LYS A 208 -19.84 12.01 -12.64
C LYS A 208 -18.68 11.08 -13.00
N PHE A 209 -18.94 9.79 -13.09
CA PHE A 209 -17.88 8.82 -13.27
C PHE A 209 -17.25 8.92 -14.66
N LEU A 210 -15.93 9.08 -14.67
CA LEU A 210 -15.08 9.01 -15.87
C LEU A 210 -14.10 7.86 -15.68
N PRO A 211 -14.07 6.84 -16.58
CA PRO A 211 -13.14 5.71 -16.47
C PRO A 211 -11.69 6.18 -16.63
N SER A 212 -10.76 5.50 -15.93
CA SER A 212 -9.33 5.73 -16.13
C SER A 212 -8.88 5.17 -17.48
N PRO A 213 -7.93 5.81 -18.20
CA PRO A 213 -7.45 5.34 -19.50
C PRO A 213 -6.89 3.92 -19.49
N THR A 214 -6.32 3.50 -18.36
CA THR A 214 -5.73 2.16 -18.14
C THR A 214 -6.74 1.05 -17.89
N SER A 215 -7.97 1.36 -17.55
CA SER A 215 -9.02 0.35 -17.36
C SER A 215 -9.66 -0.15 -18.68
N ALA A 216 -9.35 0.50 -19.80
CA ALA A 216 -9.88 0.14 -21.12
C ALA A 216 -9.06 -0.94 -21.85
N GLU A 217 -7.88 -1.31 -21.38
CA GLU A 217 -6.98 -2.26 -22.07
C GLU A 217 -7.01 -3.69 -21.50
N ASN A 218 -7.85 -3.99 -20.50
CA ASN A 218 -7.93 -5.30 -19.85
C ASN A 218 -9.27 -6.03 -20.09
N TYR A 219 -9.87 -5.88 -21.27
CA TYR A 219 -11.00 -6.69 -21.72
C TYR A 219 -10.65 -7.49 -22.97
#